data_b2aa2e29526c669e7953a56f8a055307
#
_entry.id   b2aa2e29526c669e7953a56f8a055307
#
_cell.length_a   1.000
_cell.length_b   1.000
_cell.length_c   1.000
_cell.angle_alpha   90.00
_cell.angle_beta   90.00
_cell.angle_gamma   90.00
#
_symmetry.space_group_name_H-M   'P 1'
#
loop_
_entity.id
_entity.type
_entity.pdbx_description
1 polymer ?
#
loop_
_entity_poly.entity_id
_entity_poly.type
_entity_poly.pdbx_seq_one_letter_code
_entity_poly.pdbx_strand_id
1 'polypeptide(L)'
;MQTLRAIALLGFFCATTAVAQESPRRPFGTLRDQAHVQQEWLKQRLETVLPALMKKHAVDLWVIPMREYMEDPTFSSLVSPTTFFARRRTIYVFFDRCQHGQTLPTEQCVERLALGGSSQGGLYRDYRSPRRVAADVGGRQAELWGDAQWQLLKEVIEQRNPKTIGINVSRTFAFSDGLTAGENEGMRTALGAKWTARFKRAEALPLEFIATRLPAEEQQFQKMTELVHELIARMFSSQTITPGVTRTQDLVWWWRQQVADLGLGTWFQPSVSIQRQGATPEQLGDNPIIQRGDVLWCDVGITAMRLNTDTQHNGYVLREGETDAPPGIKAALAKSNRLQDILFEETQPGRTGNEILKSVLTKMKAEGLNGTMYSHPVGMHGHGAGPLIGLWDYQEGVPGRGDAQVIPNMWYSSELQVTTPVPEWNHQPVRFPQEEDFIIGADGKPRWAYRRQSELHLVRTDVKS
;
A
#
# COMPACT_ATOMS: atom_id res chain seq x y z
N MET A 1 -68.59 -58.91 -1.77
CA MET A 1 -67.91 -58.56 -0.54
C MET A 1 -66.47 -58.36 -0.89
N GLN A 2 -66.05 -57.13 -1.15
CA GLN A 2 -64.62 -56.75 -1.37
C GLN A 2 -64.30 -55.62 -0.37
N THR A 3 -63.37 -55.91 0.52
CA THR A 3 -62.89 -55.00 1.57
C THR A 3 -61.80 -54.11 1.00
N LEU A 4 -62.05 -52.79 0.89
CA LEU A 4 -61.02 -51.80 0.66
C LEU A 4 -60.14 -51.62 1.92
N ARG A 5 -58.84 -51.79 1.80
CA ARG A 5 -57.84 -51.33 2.79
C ARG A 5 -57.35 -49.97 2.42
N ALA A 6 -57.59 -48.98 3.29
CA ALA A 6 -57.02 -47.67 3.18
C ALA A 6 -55.56 -47.68 3.73
N ILE A 7 -54.60 -47.23 2.93
CA ILE A 7 -53.23 -47.01 3.33
C ILE A 7 -53.09 -45.51 3.70
N ALA A 8 -52.83 -45.20 4.97
CA ALA A 8 -52.51 -43.83 5.39
C ALA A 8 -51.00 -43.58 5.15
N LEU A 9 -50.69 -42.67 4.24
CA LEU A 9 -49.31 -42.12 4.10
C LEU A 9 -49.09 -41.04 5.16
N LEU A 10 -48.24 -41.32 6.15
CA LEU A 10 -47.71 -40.28 7.04
C LEU A 10 -46.57 -39.53 6.28
N GLY A 11 -46.85 -38.32 5.85
CA GLY A 11 -45.84 -37.42 5.33
C GLY A 11 -44.97 -36.85 6.46
N PHE A 12 -43.72 -37.25 6.51
CA PHE A 12 -42.72 -36.61 7.38
C PHE A 12 -42.33 -35.25 6.76
N PHE A 13 -42.85 -34.17 7.32
CA PHE A 13 -42.35 -32.82 7.06
C PHE A 13 -41.02 -32.60 7.78
N CYS A 14 -39.91 -32.74 7.10
CA CYS A 14 -38.61 -32.31 7.58
C CYS A 14 -38.57 -30.79 7.47
N ALA A 15 -38.82 -30.07 8.57
CA ALA A 15 -38.58 -28.64 8.63
C ALA A 15 -37.05 -28.39 8.68
N THR A 16 -36.49 -28.12 7.51
CA THR A 16 -35.11 -27.58 7.44
C THR A 16 -35.16 -26.17 8.00
N THR A 17 -34.70 -25.98 9.24
CA THR A 17 -34.36 -24.66 9.79
C THR A 17 -33.23 -24.11 8.92
N ALA A 18 -33.58 -23.17 8.02
CA ALA A 18 -32.58 -22.36 7.36
C ALA A 18 -31.86 -21.57 8.44
N VAL A 19 -30.64 -21.99 8.80
CA VAL A 19 -29.73 -21.16 9.59
C VAL A 19 -29.50 -19.91 8.75
N ALA A 20 -30.01 -18.78 9.23
CA ALA A 20 -29.73 -17.50 8.60
C ALA A 20 -28.21 -17.34 8.58
N GLN A 21 -27.61 -17.41 7.40
CA GLN A 21 -26.18 -17.20 7.23
C GLN A 21 -25.94 -15.74 7.56
N GLU A 22 -25.24 -15.46 8.66
CA GLU A 22 -24.84 -14.10 9.00
C GLU A 22 -24.13 -13.47 7.81
N SER A 23 -24.59 -12.29 7.44
CA SER A 23 -23.96 -11.54 6.34
C SER A 23 -22.50 -11.31 6.68
N PRO A 24 -21.54 -11.62 5.79
CA PRO A 24 -20.11 -11.46 6.10
C PRO A 24 -19.80 -10.02 6.52
N ARG A 25 -19.01 -9.84 7.57
CA ARG A 25 -18.54 -8.53 8.01
C ARG A 25 -17.81 -7.85 6.84
N ARG A 26 -18.23 -6.64 6.48
CA ARG A 26 -17.61 -5.84 5.42
C ARG A 26 -17.17 -4.50 6.02
N PRO A 27 -15.94 -4.41 6.52
CA PRO A 27 -15.48 -3.24 7.31
C PRO A 27 -15.47 -1.94 6.52
N PHE A 28 -15.40 -2.01 5.18
CA PHE A 28 -15.38 -0.84 4.28
C PHE A 28 -16.64 -0.73 3.40
N GLY A 29 -17.75 -1.36 3.79
CA GLY A 29 -18.98 -1.35 3.03
C GLY A 29 -18.97 -2.27 1.79
N THR A 30 -19.95 -2.10 0.91
CA THR A 30 -20.05 -2.87 -0.33
C THR A 30 -18.99 -2.43 -1.34
N LEU A 31 -18.68 -3.26 -2.35
CA LEU A 31 -17.78 -2.88 -3.44
C LEU A 31 -18.25 -1.61 -4.19
N ARG A 32 -19.56 -1.38 -4.25
CA ARG A 32 -20.14 -0.16 -4.85
C ARG A 32 -19.81 1.07 -4.00
N ASP A 33 -19.96 0.97 -2.67
CA ASP A 33 -19.65 2.07 -1.75
C ASP A 33 -18.15 2.40 -1.82
N GLN A 34 -17.29 1.38 -1.80
CA GLN A 34 -15.85 1.54 -1.95
C GLN A 34 -15.47 2.18 -3.29
N ALA A 35 -16.12 1.76 -4.39
CA ALA A 35 -15.87 2.35 -5.70
C ALA A 35 -16.30 3.82 -5.76
N HIS A 36 -17.40 4.19 -5.11
CA HIS A 36 -17.84 5.58 -5.03
C HIS A 36 -16.81 6.44 -4.28
N VAL A 37 -16.35 5.99 -3.12
CA VAL A 37 -15.32 6.69 -2.33
C VAL A 37 -14.01 6.85 -3.11
N GLN A 38 -13.53 5.80 -3.77
CA GLN A 38 -12.30 5.85 -4.57
C GLN A 38 -12.45 6.77 -5.80
N GLN A 39 -13.65 6.88 -6.39
CA GLN A 39 -13.89 7.78 -7.51
C GLN A 39 -13.80 9.26 -7.07
N GLU A 40 -14.29 9.58 -5.88
CA GLU A 40 -14.15 10.93 -5.31
C GLU A 40 -12.67 11.24 -4.97
N TRP A 41 -11.92 10.28 -4.45
CA TRP A 41 -10.47 10.44 -4.25
C TRP A 41 -9.74 10.71 -5.56
N LEU A 42 -10.05 9.94 -6.62
CA LEU A 42 -9.45 10.16 -7.93
C LEU A 42 -9.75 11.57 -8.44
N LYS A 43 -11.02 12.01 -8.34
CA LYS A 43 -11.43 13.36 -8.72
C LYS A 43 -10.61 14.41 -7.98
N GLN A 44 -10.59 14.35 -6.65
CA GLN A 44 -9.87 15.30 -5.81
C GLN A 44 -8.37 15.31 -6.14
N ARG A 45 -7.75 14.16 -6.33
CA ARG A 45 -6.35 14.02 -6.70
C ARG A 45 -6.03 14.70 -8.04
N LEU A 46 -6.86 14.48 -9.04
CA LEU A 46 -6.71 15.08 -10.37
C LEU A 46 -6.99 16.59 -10.39
N GLU A 47 -7.79 17.09 -9.48
CA GLU A 47 -8.20 18.51 -9.39
C GLU A 47 -7.28 19.35 -8.49
N THR A 48 -6.59 18.74 -7.53
CA THR A 48 -5.77 19.49 -6.56
C THR A 48 -4.29 19.08 -6.60
N VAL A 49 -3.98 17.79 -6.50
CA VAL A 49 -2.60 17.30 -6.41
C VAL A 49 -1.88 17.43 -7.75
N LEU A 50 -2.52 16.98 -8.83
CA LEU A 50 -1.91 17.00 -10.17
C LEU A 50 -1.51 18.41 -10.65
N PRO A 51 -2.39 19.45 -10.58
CA PRO A 51 -2.00 20.78 -10.99
C PRO A 51 -0.85 21.35 -10.17
N ALA A 52 -0.87 21.15 -8.86
CA ALA A 52 0.19 21.62 -7.96
C ALA A 52 1.55 20.99 -8.31
N LEU A 53 1.59 19.69 -8.59
CA LEU A 53 2.82 18.96 -8.92
C LEU A 53 3.32 19.29 -10.33
N MET A 54 2.45 19.42 -11.34
CA MET A 54 2.86 19.85 -12.69
C MET A 54 3.51 21.23 -12.64
N LYS A 55 2.95 22.15 -11.88
CA LYS A 55 3.53 23.49 -11.64
C LYS A 55 4.85 23.39 -10.88
N LYS A 56 4.91 22.65 -9.75
CA LYS A 56 6.13 22.45 -8.95
C LYS A 56 7.30 21.94 -9.78
N HIS A 57 7.04 20.99 -10.66
CA HIS A 57 8.07 20.33 -11.47
C HIS A 57 8.26 20.95 -12.85
N ALA A 58 7.60 22.08 -13.16
CA ALA A 58 7.67 22.76 -14.44
C ALA A 58 7.48 21.79 -15.63
N VAL A 59 6.39 21.03 -15.61
CA VAL A 59 5.97 20.13 -16.66
C VAL A 59 4.70 20.69 -17.30
N ASP A 60 4.80 21.19 -18.53
CA ASP A 60 3.65 21.76 -19.23
C ASP A 60 2.68 20.69 -19.72
N LEU A 61 3.24 19.57 -20.19
CA LEU A 61 2.46 18.44 -20.69
C LEU A 61 3.10 17.14 -20.19
N TRP A 62 2.31 16.29 -19.53
CA TRP A 62 2.73 14.97 -19.07
C TRP A 62 2.06 13.90 -19.91
N VAL A 63 2.86 13.00 -20.51
CA VAL A 63 2.39 11.93 -21.39
C VAL A 63 2.70 10.58 -20.78
N ILE A 64 1.68 9.74 -20.65
CA ILE A 64 1.79 8.41 -20.06
C ILE A 64 1.20 7.38 -21.03
N PRO A 65 1.98 6.86 -21.97
CA PRO A 65 1.55 5.78 -22.84
C PRO A 65 1.75 4.43 -22.14
N MET A 66 0.79 3.55 -22.31
CA MET A 66 0.83 2.21 -21.77
C MET A 66 0.02 1.24 -22.64
N ARG A 67 0.23 -0.06 -22.43
CA ARG A 67 -0.53 -1.13 -23.08
C ARG A 67 -1.14 -2.04 -22.03
N GLU A 68 -2.18 -2.77 -22.41
CA GLU A 68 -2.72 -3.89 -21.64
C GLU A 68 -1.59 -4.87 -21.27
N TYR A 69 -1.50 -5.24 -19.99
CA TYR A 69 -0.44 -6.05 -19.36
C TYR A 69 0.93 -5.37 -19.18
N MET A 70 1.06 -4.12 -19.59
CA MET A 70 2.27 -3.29 -19.42
C MET A 70 1.85 -1.87 -19.03
N GLU A 71 1.04 -1.80 -17.98
CA GLU A 71 0.58 -0.55 -17.41
C GLU A 71 1.75 0.19 -16.75
N ASP A 72 1.73 1.52 -16.88
CA ASP A 72 2.63 2.38 -16.15
C ASP A 72 2.37 2.25 -14.63
N PRO A 73 3.38 2.29 -13.75
CA PRO A 73 3.19 2.22 -12.30
C PRO A 73 2.21 3.26 -11.73
N THR A 74 2.03 4.39 -12.42
CA THR A 74 1.04 5.41 -12.02
C THR A 74 -0.40 5.02 -12.37
N PHE A 75 -0.62 3.96 -13.14
CA PHE A 75 -1.94 3.60 -13.67
C PHE A 75 -3.03 3.56 -12.61
N SER A 76 -2.81 2.82 -11.52
CA SER A 76 -3.81 2.66 -10.46
C SER A 76 -4.19 3.97 -9.77
N SER A 77 -3.30 4.97 -9.79
CA SER A 77 -3.53 6.31 -9.22
C SER A 77 -4.25 7.27 -10.18
N LEU A 78 -4.39 6.89 -11.45
CA LEU A 78 -4.94 7.73 -12.53
C LEU A 78 -6.31 7.25 -13.02
N VAL A 79 -6.76 6.06 -12.64
CA VAL A 79 -7.95 5.44 -13.21
C VAL A 79 -9.05 5.19 -12.19
N SER A 80 -10.29 5.20 -12.67
CA SER A 80 -11.47 4.83 -11.91
C SER A 80 -11.31 3.45 -11.24
N PRO A 81 -11.91 3.22 -10.07
CA PRO A 81 -11.89 1.92 -9.39
C PRO A 81 -12.50 0.78 -10.22
N THR A 82 -13.29 1.11 -11.24
CA THR A 82 -13.89 0.14 -12.17
C THR A 82 -12.99 -0.17 -13.38
N THR A 83 -11.79 0.41 -13.46
CA THR A 83 -10.82 0.15 -14.52
C THR A 83 -9.66 -0.68 -13.96
N PHE A 84 -9.52 -1.92 -14.43
CA PHE A 84 -8.57 -2.90 -13.90
C PHE A 84 -7.28 -3.00 -14.73
N PHE A 85 -7.33 -2.62 -16.00
CA PHE A 85 -6.20 -2.68 -16.94
C PHE A 85 -6.36 -1.63 -18.03
N ALA A 86 -5.27 -1.28 -18.69
CA ALA A 86 -5.29 -0.44 -19.88
C ALA A 86 -5.98 -1.19 -21.03
N ARG A 87 -6.61 -0.42 -21.93
CA ARG A 87 -7.20 -1.01 -23.14
C ARG A 87 -6.14 -0.97 -24.24
N ARG A 88 -5.75 -2.14 -24.78
CA ARG A 88 -4.76 -2.27 -25.88
C ARG A 88 -3.56 -1.33 -25.74
N ARG A 89 -3.67 -0.11 -26.27
CA ARG A 89 -2.84 1.04 -25.92
C ARG A 89 -3.75 2.15 -25.41
N THR A 90 -3.39 2.73 -24.27
CA THR A 90 -3.99 3.93 -23.69
C THR A 90 -2.88 4.96 -23.49
N ILE A 91 -3.13 6.20 -23.92
CA ILE A 91 -2.21 7.31 -23.68
C ILE A 91 -2.96 8.36 -22.87
N TYR A 92 -2.57 8.53 -21.60
CA TYR A 92 -3.05 9.66 -20.80
C TYR A 92 -2.19 10.88 -21.09
N VAL A 93 -2.84 12.04 -21.30
CA VAL A 93 -2.19 13.31 -21.54
C VAL A 93 -2.77 14.33 -20.59
N PHE A 94 -1.89 14.99 -19.84
CA PHE A 94 -2.21 16.08 -18.94
C PHE A 94 -1.53 17.34 -19.45
N PHE A 95 -2.30 18.39 -19.70
CA PHE A 95 -1.78 19.67 -20.19
C PHE A 95 -2.19 20.81 -19.27
N ASP A 96 -1.19 21.51 -18.72
CA ASP A 96 -1.40 22.62 -17.81
C ASP A 96 -1.67 23.93 -18.59
N ARG A 97 -2.94 24.28 -18.72
CA ARG A 97 -3.39 25.48 -19.40
C ARG A 97 -3.04 26.76 -18.64
N CYS A 98 -2.95 26.69 -17.32
CA CYS A 98 -2.63 27.85 -16.48
C CYS A 98 -1.16 28.28 -16.64
N GLN A 99 -0.23 27.33 -16.82
CA GLN A 99 1.16 27.64 -17.18
C GLN A 99 1.29 28.23 -18.59
N HIS A 100 0.24 28.08 -19.42
CA HIS A 100 0.15 28.68 -20.76
C HIS A 100 -0.69 29.98 -20.80
N GLY A 101 -0.83 30.66 -19.65
CA GLY A 101 -1.41 32.00 -19.58
C GLY A 101 -2.94 32.05 -19.48
N GLN A 102 -3.62 30.91 -19.31
CA GLN A 102 -5.04 30.92 -19.01
C GLN A 102 -5.27 31.15 -17.51
N THR A 103 -6.22 32.00 -17.20
CA THR A 103 -6.67 32.24 -15.80
C THR A 103 -7.90 31.36 -15.55
N LEU A 104 -7.68 30.24 -14.86
CA LEU A 104 -8.71 29.25 -14.55
C LEU A 104 -8.65 28.88 -13.06
N PRO A 105 -9.78 28.41 -12.47
CA PRO A 105 -9.74 27.75 -11.17
C PRO A 105 -8.77 26.56 -11.20
N THR A 106 -8.12 26.28 -10.07
CA THR A 106 -7.06 25.24 -9.99
C THR A 106 -7.51 23.88 -10.53
N GLU A 107 -8.72 23.47 -10.19
CA GLU A 107 -9.31 22.19 -10.63
C GLU A 107 -9.52 22.09 -12.15
N GLN A 108 -9.50 23.23 -12.84
CA GLN A 108 -9.64 23.33 -14.29
C GLN A 108 -8.32 23.64 -14.99
N CYS A 109 -7.22 23.90 -14.29
CA CYS A 109 -5.94 24.21 -14.90
C CYS A 109 -5.41 23.07 -15.78
N VAL A 110 -5.55 21.83 -15.37
CA VAL A 110 -5.04 20.69 -16.10
C VAL A 110 -6.13 20.05 -16.97
N GLU A 111 -5.95 20.14 -18.29
CA GLU A 111 -6.73 19.37 -19.26
C GLU A 111 -6.31 17.90 -19.19
N ARG A 112 -7.27 16.99 -19.14
CA ARG A 112 -7.06 15.56 -18.96
C ARG A 112 -7.64 14.80 -20.14
N LEU A 113 -6.79 14.12 -20.90
CA LEU A 113 -7.16 13.42 -22.13
C LEU A 113 -6.83 11.93 -22.00
N ALA A 114 -7.70 11.08 -22.53
CA ALA A 114 -7.46 9.66 -22.71
C ALA A 114 -7.52 9.32 -24.21
N LEU A 115 -6.37 9.05 -24.81
CA LEU A 115 -6.28 8.64 -26.20
C LEU A 115 -6.33 7.12 -26.28
N GLY A 116 -7.47 6.59 -26.62
CA GLY A 116 -7.79 5.19 -26.39
C GLY A 116 -8.11 4.90 -24.93
N GLY A 117 -8.88 4.28 -24.37
CA GLY A 117 -9.29 4.13 -22.97
C GLY A 117 -10.70 4.67 -22.75
N SER A 118 -10.99 5.17 -21.58
CA SER A 118 -12.32 5.65 -21.21
C SER A 118 -12.25 6.98 -20.47
N SER A 119 -13.41 7.63 -20.31
CA SER A 119 -13.52 8.91 -19.59
C SER A 119 -13.26 8.83 -18.10
N GLN A 120 -13.05 7.65 -17.53
CA GLN A 120 -12.83 7.44 -16.09
C GLN A 120 -13.92 8.11 -15.22
N GLY A 121 -15.19 7.83 -15.56
CA GLY A 121 -16.32 8.45 -14.87
C GLY A 121 -16.53 9.94 -15.21
N GLY A 122 -16.09 10.39 -16.38
CA GLY A 122 -16.21 11.78 -16.81
C GLY A 122 -15.06 12.68 -16.42
N LEU A 123 -14.02 12.14 -15.76
CA LEU A 123 -12.86 12.91 -15.31
C LEU A 123 -11.87 13.21 -16.44
N TYR A 124 -11.95 12.47 -17.55
CA TYR A 124 -11.12 12.63 -18.74
C TYR A 124 -12.00 12.87 -19.96
N ARG A 125 -11.52 13.69 -20.87
CA ARG A 125 -12.04 13.73 -22.23
C ARG A 125 -11.45 12.57 -23.01
N ASP A 126 -12.28 11.64 -23.45
CA ASP A 126 -11.85 10.51 -24.25
C ASP A 126 -11.77 10.87 -25.74
N TYR A 127 -10.69 10.42 -26.36
CA TYR A 127 -10.44 10.52 -27.79
C TYR A 127 -10.41 9.12 -28.39
N ARG A 128 -11.34 8.88 -29.31
CA ARG A 128 -11.45 7.63 -30.08
C ARG A 128 -11.49 7.95 -31.56
N SER A 129 -11.41 6.94 -32.42
CA SER A 129 -11.55 7.13 -33.85
C SER A 129 -12.90 7.75 -34.20
N PRO A 130 -12.95 8.80 -35.04
CA PRO A 130 -14.20 9.35 -35.57
C PRO A 130 -14.86 8.41 -36.59
N ARG A 131 -14.18 7.35 -37.05
CA ARG A 131 -14.76 6.37 -37.97
C ARG A 131 -15.83 5.59 -37.27
N ARG A 132 -17.06 5.67 -37.78
CA ARG A 132 -18.14 4.78 -37.34
C ARG A 132 -17.80 3.35 -37.80
N VAL A 133 -17.65 2.45 -36.86
CA VAL A 133 -17.70 1.02 -37.15
C VAL A 133 -19.17 0.67 -37.44
N ALA A 134 -19.41 -0.34 -38.29
CA ALA A 134 -20.73 -0.77 -38.73
C ALA A 134 -21.78 -0.77 -37.62
N ALA A 135 -23.05 -0.55 -38.00
CA ALA A 135 -24.20 -0.19 -37.15
C ALA A 135 -24.49 -1.16 -35.97
N ASP A 136 -23.98 -2.35 -35.99
CA ASP A 136 -24.14 -3.42 -35.00
C ASP A 136 -23.26 -3.30 -33.74
N VAL A 137 -22.37 -2.30 -33.65
CA VAL A 137 -21.52 -2.05 -32.47
C VAL A 137 -22.13 -0.97 -31.55
N GLY A 138 -23.43 -0.73 -31.64
CA GLY A 138 -24.18 0.12 -30.70
C GLY A 138 -23.74 1.59 -30.66
N GLY A 139 -23.30 2.15 -31.79
CA GLY A 139 -22.95 3.57 -31.91
C GLY A 139 -21.67 3.98 -31.18
N ARG A 140 -20.88 3.06 -30.66
CA ARG A 140 -19.59 3.34 -30.02
C ARG A 140 -18.54 3.71 -31.05
N GLN A 141 -17.72 4.72 -30.75
CA GLN A 141 -16.54 5.02 -31.56
C GLN A 141 -15.54 3.86 -31.49
N ALA A 142 -14.96 3.49 -32.64
CA ALA A 142 -13.91 2.49 -32.66
C ALA A 142 -12.65 2.95 -31.89
N GLU A 143 -11.95 2.02 -31.28
CA GLU A 143 -10.65 2.31 -30.68
C GLU A 143 -9.63 2.59 -31.79
N LEU A 144 -8.73 3.50 -31.50
CA LEU A 144 -7.57 3.76 -32.34
C LEU A 144 -6.60 2.57 -32.26
N TRP A 145 -5.93 2.27 -33.38
CA TRP A 145 -4.99 1.18 -33.51
C TRP A 145 -3.60 1.64 -33.99
N GLY A 146 -2.57 0.97 -33.49
CA GLY A 146 -1.22 1.13 -33.98
C GLY A 146 -0.80 2.60 -34.02
N ASP A 147 -0.34 3.07 -35.16
CA ASP A 147 0.18 4.41 -35.31
C ASP A 147 -0.88 5.52 -35.30
N ALA A 148 -2.16 5.17 -35.43
CA ALA A 148 -3.24 6.16 -35.37
C ALA A 148 -3.30 6.88 -34.02
N GLN A 149 -2.98 6.18 -32.92
CA GLN A 149 -2.90 6.80 -31.59
C GLN A 149 -1.71 7.75 -31.48
N TRP A 150 -0.57 7.41 -32.09
CA TRP A 150 0.59 8.29 -32.12
C TRP A 150 0.37 9.54 -32.97
N GLN A 151 -0.33 9.42 -34.08
CA GLN A 151 -0.71 10.58 -34.90
C GLN A 151 -1.65 11.50 -34.12
N LEU A 152 -2.64 10.94 -33.40
CA LEU A 152 -3.51 11.73 -32.55
C LEU A 152 -2.73 12.42 -31.42
N LEU A 153 -1.77 11.74 -30.78
CA LEU A 153 -0.90 12.35 -29.77
C LEU A 153 -0.12 13.53 -30.36
N LYS A 154 0.41 13.36 -31.59
CA LYS A 154 1.12 14.42 -32.30
C LYS A 154 0.21 15.63 -32.52
N GLU A 155 -1.00 15.44 -33.03
CA GLU A 155 -1.99 16.52 -33.22
C GLU A 155 -2.31 17.24 -31.89
N VAL A 156 -2.50 16.48 -30.80
CA VAL A 156 -2.73 17.02 -29.47
C VAL A 156 -1.55 17.91 -29.03
N ILE A 157 -0.32 17.45 -29.21
CA ILE A 157 0.89 18.21 -28.88
C ILE A 157 1.07 19.44 -29.77
N GLU A 158 0.81 19.33 -31.04
CA GLU A 158 0.90 20.45 -32.00
C GLU A 158 -0.09 21.58 -31.66
N GLN A 159 -1.32 21.23 -31.32
CA GLN A 159 -2.35 22.21 -30.94
C GLN A 159 -2.01 22.94 -29.62
N ARG A 160 -1.36 22.28 -28.67
CA ARG A 160 -1.05 22.84 -27.36
C ARG A 160 0.34 23.47 -27.27
N ASN A 161 1.24 23.09 -28.17
CA ASN A 161 2.61 23.60 -28.26
C ASN A 161 3.35 23.70 -26.90
N PRO A 162 3.40 22.62 -26.09
CA PRO A 162 4.01 22.66 -24.76
C PRO A 162 5.50 22.96 -24.84
N LYS A 163 6.04 23.68 -23.85
CA LYS A 163 7.50 23.95 -23.76
C LYS A 163 8.26 22.72 -23.29
N THR A 164 7.65 21.97 -22.36
CA THR A 164 8.19 20.73 -21.79
C THR A 164 7.19 19.60 -21.90
N ILE A 165 7.67 18.39 -22.21
CA ILE A 165 6.89 17.16 -22.29
C ILE A 165 7.48 16.17 -21.28
N GLY A 166 6.79 15.95 -20.16
CA GLY A 166 7.17 14.98 -19.15
C GLY A 166 6.91 13.55 -19.64
N ILE A 167 7.90 12.69 -19.46
CA ILE A 167 7.81 11.25 -19.75
C ILE A 167 8.32 10.45 -18.57
N ASN A 168 7.70 9.30 -18.27
CA ASN A 168 8.05 8.44 -17.14
C ASN A 168 9.25 7.57 -17.49
N VAL A 169 10.45 8.11 -17.30
CA VAL A 169 11.73 7.42 -17.46
C VAL A 169 12.61 7.75 -16.27
N SER A 170 13.02 6.75 -15.51
CA SER A 170 13.91 6.86 -14.36
C SER A 170 14.88 5.70 -14.29
N ARG A 171 16.07 5.94 -13.73
CA ARG A 171 17.02 4.89 -13.34
C ARG A 171 16.95 4.55 -11.86
N THR A 172 16.23 5.37 -11.08
CA THR A 172 16.21 5.31 -9.61
C THR A 172 14.86 4.81 -9.09
N PHE A 173 13.76 5.38 -9.64
CA PHE A 173 12.42 5.13 -9.12
C PHE A 173 11.62 4.29 -10.09
N ALA A 174 11.34 3.04 -9.76
CA ALA A 174 10.49 2.16 -10.56
C ALA A 174 9.09 2.77 -10.79
N PHE A 175 8.55 3.52 -9.82
CA PHE A 175 7.29 4.25 -9.96
C PHE A 175 7.28 5.34 -11.04
N SER A 176 8.45 5.75 -11.49
CA SER A 176 8.64 6.79 -12.51
C SER A 176 9.26 6.26 -13.79
N ASP A 177 9.34 4.94 -13.97
CA ASP A 177 9.98 4.27 -15.11
C ASP A 177 9.00 3.38 -15.88
N GLY A 178 7.80 3.89 -16.15
CA GLY A 178 6.74 3.14 -16.82
C GLY A 178 6.76 3.18 -18.34
N LEU A 179 7.55 4.07 -18.95
CA LEU A 179 7.65 4.17 -20.41
C LEU A 179 8.50 3.03 -20.99
N THR A 180 7.84 1.98 -21.49
CA THR A 180 8.54 0.83 -22.07
C THR A 180 9.34 1.21 -23.31
N ALA A 181 10.39 0.43 -23.64
CA ALA A 181 11.25 0.71 -24.80
C ALA A 181 10.47 0.81 -26.12
N GLY A 182 9.52 -0.12 -26.35
CA GLY A 182 8.70 -0.13 -27.56
C GLY A 182 7.75 1.07 -27.67
N GLU A 183 7.12 1.48 -26.57
CA GLU A 183 6.26 2.67 -26.56
C GLU A 183 7.09 3.96 -26.73
N ASN A 184 8.28 4.02 -26.15
CA ASN A 184 9.20 5.14 -26.32
C ASN A 184 9.68 5.26 -27.78
N GLU A 185 10.01 4.15 -28.44
CA GLU A 185 10.42 4.13 -29.86
C GLU A 185 9.28 4.59 -30.77
N GLY A 186 8.08 4.00 -30.62
CA GLY A 186 6.89 4.38 -31.40
C GLY A 186 6.51 5.84 -31.22
N MET A 187 6.51 6.33 -30.01
CA MET A 187 6.21 7.72 -29.68
C MET A 187 7.25 8.69 -30.31
N ARG A 188 8.53 8.39 -30.15
CA ARG A 188 9.60 9.23 -30.72
C ARG A 188 9.56 9.29 -32.24
N THR A 189 9.33 8.15 -32.90
CA THR A 189 9.18 8.06 -34.34
C THR A 189 8.02 8.93 -34.83
N ALA A 190 6.87 8.87 -34.23
CA ALA A 190 5.71 9.64 -34.63
C ALA A 190 5.85 11.15 -34.39
N LEU A 191 6.42 11.52 -33.23
CA LEU A 191 6.56 12.94 -32.86
C LEU A 191 7.69 13.65 -33.58
N GLY A 192 8.76 12.93 -33.93
CA GLY A 192 9.94 13.49 -34.62
C GLY A 192 10.80 14.41 -33.73
N ALA A 193 11.92 14.86 -34.28
CA ALA A 193 12.96 15.60 -33.55
C ALA A 193 12.46 16.89 -32.89
N LYS A 194 11.55 17.62 -33.52
CA LYS A 194 10.98 18.88 -32.99
C LYS A 194 10.38 18.70 -31.58
N TRP A 195 9.59 17.65 -31.38
CA TRP A 195 8.87 17.44 -30.13
C TRP A 195 9.66 16.62 -29.12
N THR A 196 10.44 15.65 -29.58
CA THR A 196 11.30 14.84 -28.72
C THR A 196 12.44 15.64 -28.08
N ALA A 197 12.85 16.76 -28.66
CA ALA A 197 13.78 17.71 -28.05
C ALA A 197 13.21 18.39 -26.79
N ARG A 198 11.88 18.36 -26.60
CA ARG A 198 11.19 18.92 -25.42
C ARG A 198 10.93 17.88 -24.31
N PHE A 199 11.38 16.64 -24.50
CA PHE A 199 11.21 15.60 -23.53
C PHE A 199 12.03 15.88 -22.26
N LYS A 200 11.36 15.75 -21.12
CA LYS A 200 11.92 15.86 -19.78
C LYS A 200 11.59 14.58 -19.01
N ARG A 201 12.58 13.96 -18.38
CA ARG A 201 12.31 12.88 -17.43
C ARG A 201 11.52 13.43 -16.26
N ALA A 202 10.33 12.89 -16.01
CA ALA A 202 9.43 13.37 -14.98
C ALA A 202 9.59 12.54 -13.70
N GLU A 203 10.81 12.32 -13.22
CA GLU A 203 11.09 11.38 -12.12
C GLU A 203 10.35 11.73 -10.83
N ALA A 204 10.37 12.98 -10.39
CA ALA A 204 9.72 13.40 -9.15
C ALA A 204 8.18 13.54 -9.30
N LEU A 205 7.68 13.90 -10.48
CA LEU A 205 6.24 14.14 -10.69
C LEU A 205 5.40 12.86 -10.43
N PRO A 206 5.61 11.71 -11.09
CA PRO A 206 4.86 10.50 -10.81
C PRO A 206 5.12 9.97 -9.40
N LEU A 207 6.35 10.07 -8.89
CA LEU A 207 6.69 9.64 -7.54
C LEU A 207 5.86 10.40 -6.50
N GLU A 208 5.87 11.73 -6.54
CA GLU A 208 5.14 12.57 -5.60
C GLU A 208 3.62 12.46 -5.82
N PHE A 209 3.15 12.25 -7.06
CA PHE A 209 1.74 12.05 -7.34
C PHE A 209 1.19 10.78 -6.68
N ILE A 210 1.94 9.69 -6.70
CA ILE A 210 1.59 8.46 -5.99
C ILE A 210 1.73 8.65 -4.47
N ALA A 211 2.79 9.30 -4.02
CA ALA A 211 3.12 9.46 -2.60
C ALA A 211 2.16 10.38 -1.84
N THR A 212 1.67 11.46 -2.47
CA THR A 212 0.79 12.42 -1.81
C THR A 212 -0.55 11.81 -1.49
N ARG A 213 -0.93 11.82 -0.22
CA ARG A 213 -2.21 11.31 0.30
C ARG A 213 -3.22 12.43 0.47
N LEU A 214 -4.50 12.06 0.43
CA LEU A 214 -5.61 12.97 0.68
C LEU A 214 -6.13 12.79 2.12
N PRO A 215 -6.60 13.85 2.79
CA PRO A 215 -7.24 13.71 4.10
C PRO A 215 -8.44 12.73 4.10
N ALA A 216 -9.14 12.61 2.97
CA ALA A 216 -10.24 11.67 2.81
C ALA A 216 -9.77 10.20 2.75
N GLU A 217 -8.56 9.92 2.24
CA GLU A 217 -7.96 8.59 2.26
C GLU A 217 -7.55 8.18 3.67
N GLU A 218 -7.09 9.14 4.48
CA GLU A 218 -6.58 8.93 5.82
C GLU A 218 -7.60 8.29 6.76
N GLN A 219 -8.87 8.72 6.72
CA GLN A 219 -9.91 8.12 7.56
C GLN A 219 -10.10 6.62 7.30
N GLN A 220 -9.96 6.18 6.05
CA GLN A 220 -10.07 4.76 5.72
C GLN A 220 -8.79 4.02 6.11
N PHE A 221 -7.64 4.66 5.95
CA PHE A 221 -6.37 4.09 6.35
C PHE A 221 -6.29 3.86 7.86
N GLN A 222 -6.79 4.80 8.69
CA GLN A 222 -6.92 4.61 10.14
C GLN A 222 -7.78 3.41 10.50
N LYS A 223 -8.92 3.22 9.82
CA LYS A 223 -9.77 2.03 10.02
C LYS A 223 -9.08 0.73 9.59
N MET A 224 -8.24 0.81 8.54
CA MET A 224 -7.45 -0.36 8.12
C MET A 224 -6.42 -0.74 9.17
N THR A 225 -5.66 0.21 9.68
CA THR A 225 -4.65 -0.05 10.73
C THR A 225 -5.30 -0.51 12.04
N GLU A 226 -6.45 0.05 12.43
CA GLU A 226 -7.22 -0.43 13.59
C GLU A 226 -7.65 -1.90 13.42
N LEU A 227 -8.17 -2.26 12.25
CA LEU A 227 -8.54 -3.64 11.93
C LEU A 227 -7.35 -4.60 11.97
N VAL A 228 -6.18 -4.18 11.48
CA VAL A 228 -4.94 -4.97 11.57
C VAL A 228 -4.58 -5.25 13.02
N HIS A 229 -4.61 -4.23 13.90
CA HIS A 229 -4.36 -4.41 15.32
C HIS A 229 -5.37 -5.37 15.99
N GLU A 230 -6.66 -5.29 15.64
CA GLU A 230 -7.69 -6.22 16.09
C GLU A 230 -7.36 -7.68 15.68
N LEU A 231 -7.00 -7.87 14.42
CA LEU A 231 -6.67 -9.19 13.88
C LEU A 231 -5.39 -9.77 14.51
N ILE A 232 -4.34 -8.94 14.73
CA ILE A 232 -3.12 -9.39 15.42
C ILE A 232 -3.44 -9.80 16.87
N ALA A 233 -4.23 -9.00 17.58
CA ALA A 233 -4.63 -9.34 18.96
C ALA A 233 -5.38 -10.68 19.04
N ARG A 234 -6.22 -11.00 18.05
CA ARG A 234 -6.88 -12.30 17.94
C ARG A 234 -5.90 -13.41 17.56
N MET A 235 -5.00 -13.16 16.61
CA MET A 235 -3.99 -14.12 16.18
C MET A 235 -3.06 -14.52 17.34
N PHE A 236 -2.64 -13.55 18.17
CA PHE A 236 -1.79 -13.76 19.33
C PHE A 236 -2.59 -13.93 20.62
N SER A 237 -3.62 -14.77 20.58
CA SER A 237 -4.47 -15.11 21.73
C SER A 237 -4.65 -16.61 21.88
N SER A 238 -5.19 -17.04 23.03
CA SER A 238 -5.57 -18.44 23.30
C SER A 238 -6.73 -18.95 22.42
N GLN A 239 -7.42 -18.07 21.69
CA GLN A 239 -8.42 -18.49 20.71
C GLN A 239 -7.78 -19.11 19.47
N THR A 240 -6.55 -18.72 19.15
CA THR A 240 -5.83 -19.14 17.93
C THR A 240 -4.60 -20.00 18.28
N ILE A 241 -3.93 -19.75 19.39
CA ILE A 241 -2.71 -20.45 19.80
C ILE A 241 -2.99 -21.46 20.91
N THR A 242 -2.70 -22.73 20.64
CA THR A 242 -2.59 -23.81 21.64
C THR A 242 -1.11 -24.19 21.75
N PRO A 243 -0.39 -23.80 22.82
CA PRO A 243 1.01 -24.14 23.00
C PRO A 243 1.25 -25.66 22.97
N GLY A 244 2.31 -26.09 22.32
CA GLY A 244 2.62 -27.50 22.10
C GLY A 244 1.92 -28.10 20.89
N VAL A 245 1.00 -27.36 20.23
CA VAL A 245 0.22 -27.85 19.07
C VAL A 245 0.36 -26.89 17.88
N THR A 246 0.00 -25.62 18.06
CA THR A 246 -0.03 -24.61 16.99
C THR A 246 1.38 -24.31 16.49
N ARG A 247 1.53 -24.30 15.18
CA ARG A 247 2.78 -23.91 14.50
C ARG A 247 2.73 -22.49 13.97
N THR A 248 3.87 -21.89 13.72
CA THR A 248 3.93 -20.53 13.14
C THR A 248 3.22 -20.42 11.80
N GLN A 249 3.32 -21.42 10.93
CA GLN A 249 2.60 -21.45 9.63
C GLN A 249 1.08 -21.55 9.79
N ASP A 250 0.57 -22.13 10.87
CA ASP A 250 -0.88 -22.16 11.12
C ASP A 250 -1.41 -20.74 11.32
N LEU A 251 -0.64 -19.85 11.99
CA LEU A 251 -1.00 -18.45 12.17
C LEU A 251 -0.95 -17.66 10.86
N VAL A 252 0.03 -17.93 10.00
CA VAL A 252 0.14 -17.33 8.66
C VAL A 252 -1.12 -17.62 7.84
N TRP A 253 -1.54 -18.88 7.79
CA TRP A 253 -2.74 -19.26 7.05
C TRP A 253 -4.04 -18.81 7.72
N TRP A 254 -4.08 -18.77 9.05
CA TRP A 254 -5.18 -18.19 9.79
C TRP A 254 -5.37 -16.70 9.41
N TRP A 255 -4.29 -15.90 9.43
CA TRP A 255 -4.33 -14.50 9.00
C TRP A 255 -4.88 -14.34 7.59
N ARG A 256 -4.30 -15.09 6.64
CA ARG A 256 -4.73 -15.08 5.24
C ARG A 256 -6.23 -15.38 5.09
N GLN A 257 -6.73 -16.35 5.85
CA GLN A 257 -8.14 -16.73 5.82
C GLN A 257 -9.01 -15.62 6.42
N GLN A 258 -8.63 -15.03 7.57
CA GLN A 258 -9.40 -13.94 8.17
C GLN A 258 -9.51 -12.73 7.24
N VAL A 259 -8.43 -12.35 6.56
CA VAL A 259 -8.41 -11.25 5.59
C VAL A 259 -9.32 -11.55 4.40
N ALA A 260 -9.27 -12.78 3.86
CA ALA A 260 -10.12 -13.20 2.76
C ALA A 260 -11.63 -13.22 3.15
N ASP A 261 -11.95 -13.71 4.35
CA ASP A 261 -13.34 -13.76 4.87
C ASP A 261 -13.94 -12.35 5.03
N LEU A 262 -13.11 -11.36 5.30
CA LEU A 262 -13.49 -9.94 5.35
C LEU A 262 -13.63 -9.30 3.95
N GLY A 263 -13.31 -10.05 2.88
CA GLY A 263 -13.33 -9.56 1.50
C GLY A 263 -12.17 -8.59 1.20
N LEU A 264 -11.05 -8.75 1.89
CA LEU A 264 -9.84 -7.94 1.75
C LEU A 264 -8.73 -8.74 1.08
N GLY A 265 -7.65 -8.04 0.68
CA GLY A 265 -6.43 -8.65 0.15
C GLY A 265 -5.23 -8.47 1.08
N THR A 266 -4.14 -9.12 0.70
CA THR A 266 -2.80 -8.87 1.23
C THR A 266 -1.88 -8.51 0.06
N TRP A 267 -0.82 -7.76 0.30
CA TRP A 267 0.14 -7.39 -0.74
C TRP A 267 1.46 -8.15 -0.62
N PHE A 268 1.67 -8.87 0.48
CA PHE A 268 2.79 -9.80 0.70
C PHE A 268 2.33 -11.01 1.50
N GLN A 269 3.17 -12.05 1.51
CA GLN A 269 2.92 -13.24 2.33
C GLN A 269 3.24 -12.91 3.79
N PRO A 270 2.27 -13.01 4.71
CA PRO A 270 2.50 -12.77 6.13
C PRO A 270 3.60 -13.68 6.69
N SER A 271 4.32 -13.19 7.69
CA SER A 271 5.35 -13.93 8.40
C SER A 271 5.03 -14.03 9.88
N VAL A 272 5.30 -15.18 10.48
CA VAL A 272 5.26 -15.40 11.93
C VAL A 272 6.48 -16.18 12.35
N SER A 273 7.20 -15.70 13.34
CA SER A 273 8.37 -16.38 13.91
C SER A 273 8.34 -16.36 15.43
N ILE A 274 9.21 -17.15 16.03
CA ILE A 274 9.38 -17.19 17.49
C ILE A 274 10.85 -17.06 17.87
N GLN A 275 11.09 -16.57 19.08
CA GLN A 275 12.36 -16.70 19.77
C GLN A 275 12.12 -17.45 21.07
N ARG A 276 13.01 -18.38 21.39
CA ARG A 276 12.91 -19.26 22.57
C ARG A 276 14.17 -19.22 23.38
N GLN A 277 14.01 -19.20 24.70
CA GLN A 277 15.12 -19.30 25.63
C GLN A 277 15.97 -20.53 25.37
N GLY A 278 17.27 -20.34 25.16
CA GLY A 278 18.26 -21.43 24.97
C GLY A 278 18.25 -22.04 23.56
N ALA A 279 17.46 -21.52 22.61
CA ALA A 279 17.43 -22.00 21.23
C ALA A 279 17.93 -20.95 20.25
N THR A 280 18.59 -21.40 19.17
CA THR A 280 18.93 -20.55 18.02
C THR A 280 17.85 -20.63 16.95
N PRO A 281 17.77 -19.67 16.01
CA PRO A 281 16.84 -19.73 14.88
C PRO A 281 16.98 -21.03 14.07
N GLU A 282 18.20 -21.52 13.84
CA GLU A 282 18.46 -22.73 13.09
C GLU A 282 17.94 -23.99 13.79
N GLN A 283 17.98 -24.02 15.13
CA GLN A 283 17.38 -25.12 15.93
C GLN A 283 15.86 -25.11 15.92
N LEU A 284 15.24 -23.93 15.78
CA LEU A 284 13.79 -23.79 15.69
C LEU A 284 13.27 -24.16 14.30
N GLY A 285 14.04 -23.83 13.24
CA GLY A 285 13.64 -24.03 11.85
C GLY A 285 12.51 -23.09 11.40
N ASP A 286 11.97 -23.32 10.21
CA ASP A 286 11.06 -22.40 9.53
C ASP A 286 9.59 -22.50 10.00
N ASN A 287 9.22 -23.60 10.66
CA ASN A 287 7.84 -23.81 11.11
C ASN A 287 7.77 -24.47 12.50
N PRO A 288 8.32 -23.82 13.53
CA PRO A 288 8.34 -24.35 14.87
C PRO A 288 6.94 -24.46 15.50
N ILE A 289 6.79 -25.45 16.40
CA ILE A 289 5.64 -25.50 17.30
C ILE A 289 5.85 -24.45 18.39
N ILE A 290 4.86 -23.59 18.56
CA ILE A 290 4.83 -22.54 19.57
C ILE A 290 4.74 -23.19 20.97
N GLN A 291 5.58 -22.76 21.90
CA GLN A 291 5.64 -23.28 23.27
C GLN A 291 5.40 -22.17 24.30
N ARG A 292 5.08 -22.54 25.52
CA ARG A 292 5.05 -21.60 26.64
C ARG A 292 6.44 -20.98 26.85
N GLY A 293 6.50 -19.68 27.04
CA GLY A 293 7.71 -18.90 27.20
C GLY A 293 8.33 -18.40 25.88
N ASP A 294 7.73 -18.69 24.73
CA ASP A 294 8.19 -18.14 23.44
C ASP A 294 7.81 -16.67 23.33
N VAL A 295 8.72 -15.87 22.77
CA VAL A 295 8.45 -14.54 22.23
C VAL A 295 7.98 -14.72 20.80
N LEU A 296 6.82 -14.19 20.46
CA LEU A 296 6.22 -14.21 19.13
C LEU A 296 6.54 -12.93 18.40
N TRP A 297 6.63 -13.00 17.10
CA TRP A 297 6.67 -11.87 16.18
C TRP A 297 5.83 -12.17 14.94
N CYS A 298 5.13 -11.16 14.43
CA CYS A 298 4.48 -11.25 13.13
C CYS A 298 4.78 -10.02 12.29
N ASP A 299 4.67 -10.21 10.98
CA ASP A 299 4.71 -9.20 9.95
C ASP A 299 3.53 -9.42 9.01
N VAL A 300 2.60 -8.48 8.99
CA VAL A 300 1.28 -8.62 8.38
C VAL A 300 0.80 -7.29 7.78
N GLY A 301 0.05 -7.40 6.68
CA GLY A 301 -0.59 -6.26 6.05
C GLY A 301 -1.89 -6.63 5.38
N ILE A 302 -2.75 -5.64 5.16
CA ILE A 302 -3.99 -5.79 4.41
C ILE A 302 -4.04 -4.81 3.25
N THR A 303 -4.81 -5.18 2.22
CA THR A 303 -5.14 -4.32 1.08
C THR A 303 -6.64 -4.08 1.04
N ALA A 304 -7.04 -2.81 1.03
CA ALA A 304 -8.41 -2.38 0.80
C ALA A 304 -8.43 -1.07 0.00
N MET A 305 -9.37 -0.91 -0.92
CA MET A 305 -9.56 0.33 -1.70
C MET A 305 -8.25 0.88 -2.34
N ARG A 306 -7.39 -0.01 -2.82
CA ARG A 306 -6.06 0.31 -3.37
C ARG A 306 -5.10 0.96 -2.35
N LEU A 307 -5.34 0.78 -1.06
CA LEU A 307 -4.44 1.17 0.02
C LEU A 307 -3.90 -0.08 0.70
N ASN A 308 -2.69 0.00 1.22
CA ASN A 308 -1.99 -1.09 1.90
C ASN A 308 -1.51 -0.62 3.26
N THR A 309 -1.56 -1.50 4.25
CA THR A 309 -0.94 -1.32 5.58
C THR A 309 0.26 -2.23 5.72
N ASP A 310 1.13 -1.91 6.67
CA ASP A 310 2.26 -2.74 7.07
C ASP A 310 2.47 -2.67 8.57
N THR A 311 2.56 -3.84 9.24
CA THR A 311 2.55 -3.85 10.71
C THR A 311 3.29 -5.07 11.26
N GLN A 312 4.24 -4.83 12.16
CA GLN A 312 4.93 -5.88 12.91
C GLN A 312 4.68 -5.71 14.41
N HIS A 313 4.13 -6.74 15.03
CA HIS A 313 3.90 -6.80 16.46
C HIS A 313 4.59 -7.99 17.12
N ASN A 314 4.75 -7.86 18.44
CA ASN A 314 5.35 -8.88 19.28
C ASN A 314 4.34 -9.41 20.30
N GLY A 315 4.47 -10.70 20.63
CA GLY A 315 3.67 -11.37 21.66
C GLY A 315 4.55 -12.21 22.58
N TYR A 316 3.96 -12.68 23.67
CA TYR A 316 4.59 -13.60 24.60
C TYR A 316 3.60 -14.69 25.03
N VAL A 317 4.03 -15.94 24.98
CA VAL A 317 3.23 -17.07 25.43
C VAL A 317 3.51 -17.32 26.91
N LEU A 318 2.56 -17.00 27.77
CA LEU A 318 2.71 -17.12 29.22
C LEU A 318 3.08 -18.56 29.64
N ARG A 319 4.06 -18.68 30.54
CA ARG A 319 4.33 -19.95 31.25
C ARG A 319 3.25 -20.20 32.29
N GLU A 320 3.23 -21.41 32.79
CA GLU A 320 2.32 -21.77 33.89
C GLU A 320 2.59 -20.87 35.10
N GLY A 321 1.52 -20.26 35.65
CA GLY A 321 1.60 -19.34 36.78
C GLY A 321 2.04 -17.90 36.45
N GLU A 322 2.47 -17.61 35.21
CA GLU A 322 2.75 -16.24 34.82
C GLU A 322 1.47 -15.46 34.49
N THR A 323 1.40 -14.23 34.94
CA THR A 323 0.29 -13.28 34.66
C THR A 323 0.70 -12.21 33.66
N ASP A 324 2.02 -12.02 33.43
CA ASP A 324 2.60 -11.03 32.53
C ASP A 324 3.94 -11.56 31.97
N ALA A 325 4.45 -10.91 30.93
CA ALA A 325 5.75 -11.23 30.37
C ALA A 325 6.90 -10.84 31.33
N PRO A 326 8.06 -11.53 31.27
CA PRO A 326 9.22 -11.19 32.06
C PRO A 326 9.66 -9.73 31.91
N PRO A 327 10.13 -9.07 32.98
CA PRO A 327 10.53 -7.65 32.92
C PRO A 327 11.57 -7.34 31.83
N GLY A 328 12.55 -8.22 31.59
CA GLY A 328 13.54 -8.05 30.54
C GLY A 328 12.94 -8.07 29.13
N ILE A 329 11.92 -8.89 28.89
CA ILE A 329 11.20 -8.96 27.63
C ILE A 329 10.40 -7.66 27.40
N LYS A 330 9.70 -7.15 28.43
CA LYS A 330 9.01 -5.85 28.34
C LYS A 330 9.95 -4.68 28.14
N ALA A 331 11.12 -4.69 28.81
CA ALA A 331 12.15 -3.68 28.62
C ALA A 331 12.73 -3.70 27.19
N ALA A 332 12.84 -4.86 26.55
CA ALA A 332 13.29 -4.99 25.18
C ALA A 332 12.29 -4.35 24.19
N LEU A 333 10.99 -4.57 24.37
CA LEU A 333 9.94 -3.89 23.60
C LEU A 333 10.04 -2.36 23.78
N ALA A 334 10.21 -1.88 25.01
CA ALA A 334 10.31 -0.46 25.29
C ALA A 334 11.52 0.20 24.59
N LYS A 335 12.65 -0.51 24.45
CA LYS A 335 13.82 -0.02 23.69
C LYS A 335 13.52 0.10 22.20
N SER A 336 12.79 -0.84 21.63
CA SER A 336 12.36 -0.75 20.25
C SER A 336 11.39 0.42 20.03
N ASN A 337 10.45 0.63 20.98
CA ASN A 337 9.58 1.82 20.99
C ASN A 337 10.39 3.13 21.06
N ARG A 338 11.49 3.17 21.84
CA ARG A 338 12.35 4.37 21.89
C ARG A 338 12.98 4.67 20.52
N LEU A 339 13.38 3.64 19.77
CA LEU A 339 13.91 3.82 18.42
C LEU A 339 12.83 4.36 17.45
N GLN A 340 11.57 3.94 17.60
CA GLN A 340 10.44 4.53 16.87
C GLN A 340 10.26 6.02 17.22
N ASP A 341 10.40 6.40 18.51
CA ASP A 341 10.32 7.82 18.90
C ASP A 341 11.43 8.63 18.23
N ILE A 342 12.67 8.11 18.18
CA ILE A 342 13.79 8.77 17.51
C ILE A 342 13.49 8.95 16.01
N LEU A 343 12.92 7.93 15.35
CA LEU A 343 12.53 8.04 13.94
C LEU A 343 11.48 9.14 13.74
N PHE A 344 10.46 9.20 14.60
CA PHE A 344 9.44 10.24 14.57
C PHE A 344 10.02 11.65 14.70
N GLU A 345 10.92 11.84 15.68
CA GLU A 345 11.60 13.12 15.92
C GLU A 345 12.36 13.60 14.68
N GLU A 346 12.98 12.67 13.94
CA GLU A 346 13.86 12.98 12.81
C GLU A 346 13.13 13.05 11.47
N THR A 347 11.93 12.44 11.34
CA THR A 347 11.18 12.44 10.09
C THR A 347 10.46 13.76 9.90
N GLN A 348 11.08 14.65 9.11
CA GLN A 348 10.57 16.00 8.85
C GLN A 348 10.54 16.27 7.33
N PRO A 349 9.49 16.96 6.80
CA PRO A 349 9.46 17.40 5.42
C PRO A 349 10.68 18.23 5.04
N GLY A 350 11.16 18.03 3.81
CA GLY A 350 12.34 18.68 3.26
C GLY A 350 13.66 17.94 3.53
N ARG A 351 13.69 17.03 4.52
CA ARG A 351 14.85 16.15 4.74
C ARG A 351 14.81 14.95 3.80
N THR A 352 15.97 14.49 3.39
CA THR A 352 16.11 13.24 2.63
C THR A 352 16.04 12.02 3.54
N GLY A 353 15.67 10.86 3.01
CA GLY A 353 15.69 9.61 3.76
C GLY A 353 17.09 9.28 4.33
N ASN A 354 18.14 9.58 3.58
CA ASN A 354 19.53 9.37 4.01
C ASN A 354 19.97 10.31 5.16
N GLU A 355 19.51 11.57 5.15
CA GLU A 355 19.75 12.50 6.28
C GLU A 355 19.02 12.05 7.54
N ILE A 356 17.80 11.57 7.41
CA ILE A 356 17.00 11.02 8.52
C ILE A 356 17.69 9.78 9.07
N LEU A 357 18.03 8.80 8.22
CA LEU A 357 18.76 7.59 8.62
C LEU A 357 20.00 7.91 9.44
N LYS A 358 20.85 8.80 8.92
CA LYS A 358 22.10 9.22 9.60
C LYS A 358 21.84 9.79 11.00
N SER A 359 20.82 10.64 11.13
CA SER A 359 20.46 11.24 12.42
C SER A 359 19.92 10.19 13.39
N VAL A 360 19.01 9.31 12.92
CA VAL A 360 18.44 8.24 13.74
C VAL A 360 19.54 7.30 14.25
N LEU A 361 20.43 6.81 13.37
CA LEU A 361 21.52 5.93 13.77
C LEU A 361 22.50 6.60 14.73
N THR A 362 22.72 7.91 14.60
CA THR A 362 23.57 8.67 15.52
C THR A 362 22.94 8.73 16.91
N LYS A 363 21.65 9.09 17.02
CA LYS A 363 20.92 9.12 18.30
C LYS A 363 20.78 7.72 18.91
N MET A 364 20.41 6.72 18.10
CA MET A 364 20.33 5.31 18.50
C MET A 364 21.63 4.86 19.19
N LYS A 365 22.78 5.13 18.56
CA LYS A 365 24.09 4.79 19.11
C LYS A 365 24.42 5.57 20.39
N ALA A 366 24.09 6.85 20.44
CA ALA A 366 24.30 7.70 21.63
C ALA A 366 23.49 7.22 22.83
N GLU A 367 22.30 6.66 22.61
CA GLU A 367 21.45 6.08 23.66
C GLU A 367 21.79 4.61 23.96
N GLY A 368 22.84 4.04 23.34
CA GLY A 368 23.26 2.66 23.58
C GLY A 368 22.28 1.59 23.08
N LEU A 369 21.42 1.95 22.13
CA LEU A 369 20.52 1.01 21.47
C LEU A 369 21.28 0.24 20.38
N ASN A 370 21.12 -1.08 20.35
CA ASN A 370 21.69 -1.96 19.32
C ASN A 370 20.59 -2.39 18.35
N GLY A 371 20.43 -1.66 17.26
CA GLY A 371 19.34 -1.87 16.34
C GLY A 371 19.66 -1.59 14.88
N THR A 372 18.67 -1.80 14.02
CA THR A 372 18.68 -1.42 12.60
C THR A 372 17.40 -0.67 12.25
N MET A 373 17.48 0.14 11.20
CA MET A 373 16.41 0.97 10.70
C MET A 373 16.07 0.60 9.25
N TYR A 374 14.83 0.33 9.01
CA TYR A 374 14.25 0.30 7.67
C TYR A 374 12.86 0.90 7.73
N SER A 375 12.69 2.11 7.22
CA SER A 375 11.39 2.75 7.14
C SER A 375 11.13 3.14 5.69
N HIS A 376 9.93 2.89 5.23
CA HIS A 376 9.54 3.10 3.84
C HIS A 376 8.18 3.77 3.72
N PRO A 377 7.90 4.48 2.63
CA PRO A 377 6.56 4.96 2.35
C PRO A 377 5.57 3.80 2.20
N VAL A 378 4.33 4.03 2.60
CA VAL A 378 3.19 3.11 2.47
C VAL A 378 1.99 3.84 1.89
N GLY A 379 0.99 3.13 1.40
CA GLY A 379 -0.25 3.68 0.87
C GLY A 379 -0.75 2.93 -0.35
N MET A 380 -0.70 3.51 -1.56
CA MET A 380 -1.15 2.79 -2.78
C MET A 380 -0.31 1.54 -3.10
N HIS A 381 0.88 1.49 -2.56
CA HIS A 381 1.75 0.31 -2.59
C HIS A 381 2.26 0.09 -1.16
N GLY A 382 2.54 -1.15 -0.80
CA GLY A 382 3.08 -1.48 0.51
C GLY A 382 4.49 -0.93 0.68
N HIS A 383 5.45 -1.32 -0.16
CA HIS A 383 6.69 -0.57 -0.35
C HIS A 383 6.42 0.60 -1.28
N GLY A 384 5.99 1.73 -0.73
CA GLY A 384 5.38 2.84 -1.43
C GLY A 384 6.34 3.75 -2.18
N ALA A 385 5.76 4.72 -2.89
CA ALA A 385 6.50 5.76 -3.59
C ALA A 385 7.03 6.81 -2.60
N GLY A 386 8.32 7.11 -2.68
CA GLY A 386 8.98 8.12 -1.85
C GLY A 386 10.37 7.71 -1.35
N PRO A 387 10.98 8.51 -0.47
CA PRO A 387 12.31 8.25 0.06
C PRO A 387 12.35 7.07 1.03
N LEU A 388 13.35 6.19 0.87
CA LEU A 388 13.66 5.15 1.85
C LEU A 388 14.55 5.68 2.97
N ILE A 389 14.32 5.20 4.18
CA ILE A 389 15.13 5.49 5.38
C ILE A 389 15.82 4.19 5.80
N GLY A 390 17.00 3.91 5.23
CA GLY A 390 17.72 2.65 5.40
C GLY A 390 17.15 1.47 4.62
N LEU A 391 17.78 0.33 4.78
CA LEU A 391 17.34 -1.00 4.38
C LEU A 391 17.69 -1.96 5.51
N TRP A 392 16.93 -3.01 5.72
CA TRP A 392 17.14 -3.96 6.83
C TRP A 392 18.56 -4.56 6.83
N ASP A 393 19.19 -4.71 5.66
CA ASP A 393 20.52 -5.26 5.43
C ASP A 393 21.58 -4.20 5.05
N TYR A 394 21.22 -2.91 4.93
CA TYR A 394 22.14 -1.85 4.54
C TYR A 394 21.84 -0.52 5.25
N GLN A 395 22.71 -0.14 6.19
CA GLN A 395 22.54 1.01 7.09
C GLN A 395 23.42 2.22 6.73
N GLU A 396 24.13 2.20 5.59
CA GLU A 396 25.06 3.27 5.19
C GLU A 396 24.41 4.35 4.30
N GLY A 397 23.12 4.22 4.04
CA GLY A 397 22.35 5.08 3.15
C GLY A 397 21.89 4.36 1.89
N VAL A 398 20.82 4.83 1.27
CA VAL A 398 20.23 4.24 0.07
C VAL A 398 20.43 5.19 -1.11
N PRO A 399 21.46 4.98 -1.95
CA PRO A 399 21.73 5.88 -3.08
C PRO A 399 20.51 6.02 -3.99
N GLY A 400 20.21 7.24 -4.37
CA GLY A 400 19.05 7.58 -5.23
C GLY A 400 17.73 7.55 -4.48
N ARG A 401 17.26 6.38 -4.03
CA ARG A 401 15.95 6.26 -3.36
C ARG A 401 15.93 6.97 -1.99
N GLY A 402 17.01 6.94 -1.24
CA GLY A 402 17.15 7.67 0.02
C GLY A 402 17.47 9.15 -0.16
N ASP A 403 17.84 9.61 -1.36
CA ASP A 403 18.17 11.01 -1.64
C ASP A 403 16.92 11.86 -1.97
N ALA A 404 15.76 11.25 -2.17
CA ALA A 404 14.51 11.95 -2.27
C ALA A 404 14.11 12.59 -0.93
N GLN A 405 13.31 13.65 -0.98
CA GLN A 405 12.85 14.36 0.20
C GLN A 405 11.50 13.85 0.67
N VAL A 406 11.32 13.80 1.98
CA VAL A 406 10.01 13.67 2.62
C VAL A 406 9.17 14.91 2.31
N ILE A 407 7.92 14.71 1.96
CA ILE A 407 6.96 15.79 1.70
C ILE A 407 5.76 15.69 2.66
N PRO A 408 5.04 16.79 2.92
CA PRO A 408 3.77 16.74 3.64
C PRO A 408 2.75 15.81 2.97
N ASN A 409 1.83 15.26 3.74
CA ASN A 409 0.82 14.31 3.28
C ASN A 409 1.42 13.01 2.70
N MET A 410 2.48 12.49 3.30
CA MET A 410 2.99 11.15 3.05
C MET A 410 2.68 10.21 4.21
N TRP A 411 2.56 8.94 3.91
CA TRP A 411 2.45 7.89 4.90
C TRP A 411 3.68 6.99 4.84
N TYR A 412 4.07 6.51 6.00
CA TYR A 412 5.24 5.66 6.17
C TYR A 412 4.91 4.47 7.05
N SER A 413 5.65 3.39 6.87
CA SER A 413 5.80 2.36 7.87
C SER A 413 7.10 2.58 8.65
N SER A 414 7.03 2.55 10.00
CA SER A 414 8.17 2.71 10.89
C SER A 414 8.79 1.35 11.23
N GLU A 415 9.34 0.68 10.22
CA GLU A 415 9.98 -0.62 10.38
C GLU A 415 11.38 -0.47 10.95
N LEU A 416 11.65 -1.19 12.03
CA LEU A 416 12.94 -1.17 12.73
C LEU A 416 13.05 -2.33 13.71
N GLN A 417 14.25 -2.51 14.29
CA GLN A 417 14.41 -3.50 15.35
C GLN A 417 15.49 -3.09 16.34
N VAL A 418 15.33 -3.52 17.59
CA VAL A 418 16.38 -3.42 18.61
C VAL A 418 16.65 -4.81 19.21
N THR A 419 17.92 -5.17 19.34
CA THR A 419 18.35 -6.40 20.00
C THR A 419 18.79 -6.07 21.42
N THR A 420 18.23 -6.77 22.41
CA THR A 420 18.46 -6.52 23.82
C THR A 420 18.83 -7.83 24.54
N PRO A 421 19.91 -7.87 25.34
CA PRO A 421 20.17 -8.99 26.24
C PRO A 421 19.05 -9.08 27.30
N VAL A 422 18.42 -10.24 27.46
CA VAL A 422 17.35 -10.48 28.43
C VAL A 422 17.89 -11.21 29.66
N PRO A 423 17.90 -10.58 30.84
CA PRO A 423 18.48 -11.19 32.05
C PRO A 423 17.86 -12.53 32.40
N GLU A 424 16.54 -12.67 32.30
CA GLU A 424 15.81 -13.90 32.61
C GLU A 424 16.12 -15.05 31.64
N TRP A 425 16.76 -14.73 30.51
CA TRP A 425 17.22 -15.69 29.51
C TRP A 425 18.74 -15.85 29.53
N ASN A 426 19.40 -15.70 30.68
CA ASN A 426 20.85 -15.73 30.83
C ASN A 426 21.57 -14.74 29.89
N HIS A 427 21.01 -13.54 29.75
CA HIS A 427 21.48 -12.50 28.85
C HIS A 427 21.47 -12.90 27.35
N GLN A 428 20.67 -13.89 26.97
CA GLN A 428 20.47 -14.19 25.56
C GLN A 428 19.97 -12.94 24.83
N PRO A 429 20.59 -12.59 23.67
CA PRO A 429 20.09 -11.50 22.84
C PRO A 429 18.69 -11.84 22.29
N VAL A 430 17.73 -10.97 22.52
CA VAL A 430 16.37 -11.07 21.96
C VAL A 430 16.14 -9.87 21.06
N ARG A 431 15.71 -10.15 19.86
CA ARG A 431 15.43 -9.16 18.82
C ARG A 431 13.95 -8.78 18.88
N PHE A 432 13.66 -7.48 18.88
CA PHE A 432 12.30 -6.94 18.85
C PHE A 432 12.09 -6.10 17.59
N PRO A 433 11.72 -6.72 16.45
CA PRO A 433 11.25 -5.98 15.30
C PRO A 433 9.89 -5.38 15.62
N GLN A 434 9.67 -4.16 15.16
CA GLN A 434 8.39 -3.46 15.25
C GLN A 434 8.15 -2.66 13.98
N GLU A 435 6.90 -2.57 13.61
CA GLU A 435 6.45 -1.79 12.48
C GLU A 435 5.06 -1.24 12.71
N GLU A 436 4.92 0.05 12.48
CA GLU A 436 3.63 0.73 12.61
C GLU A 436 3.49 1.79 11.52
N ASP A 437 2.30 1.85 10.96
CA ASP A 437 1.98 2.88 9.99
C ASP A 437 1.84 4.25 10.66
N PHE A 438 2.49 5.27 10.08
CA PHE A 438 2.37 6.66 10.52
C PHE A 438 2.16 7.63 9.36
N ILE A 439 1.61 8.77 9.69
CA ILE A 439 1.15 9.80 8.77
C ILE A 439 1.96 11.06 9.02
N ILE A 440 2.53 11.65 7.98
CA ILE A 440 3.04 13.00 8.00
C ILE A 440 1.91 13.90 7.51
N GLY A 441 1.36 14.71 8.39
CA GLY A 441 0.23 15.57 8.08
C GLY A 441 0.55 16.71 7.12
N ALA A 442 -0.45 17.49 6.77
CA ALA A 442 -0.27 18.72 5.99
C ALA A 442 0.57 19.77 6.72
N ASP A 443 0.57 19.73 8.07
CA ASP A 443 1.42 20.57 8.94
C ASP A 443 2.86 20.07 9.06
N GLY A 444 3.19 18.98 8.38
CA GLY A 444 4.51 18.35 8.40
C GLY A 444 4.82 17.52 9.65
N LYS A 445 3.87 17.36 10.57
CA LYS A 445 4.09 16.61 11.82
C LYS A 445 3.73 15.14 11.65
N PRO A 446 4.60 14.22 12.13
CA PRO A 446 4.29 12.81 12.13
C PRO A 446 3.28 12.47 13.26
N ARG A 447 2.40 11.53 12.99
CA ARG A 447 1.49 10.91 13.96
C ARG A 447 1.17 9.48 13.55
N TRP A 448 0.88 8.61 14.52
CA TRP A 448 0.48 7.25 14.22
C TRP A 448 -0.82 7.24 13.40
N ALA A 449 -0.92 6.33 12.44
CA ALA A 449 -2.16 6.14 11.69
C ALA A 449 -3.30 5.69 12.61
N TYR A 450 -3.00 4.81 13.57
CA TYR A 450 -3.89 4.43 14.67
C TYR A 450 -3.16 4.60 16.00
N ARG A 451 -2.32 3.64 16.38
CA ARG A 451 -1.46 3.67 17.57
C ARG A 451 -0.28 2.76 17.35
N ARG A 452 0.75 2.85 18.19
CA ARG A 452 1.83 1.85 18.19
C ARG A 452 1.58 0.77 19.23
N GLN A 453 2.24 -0.36 19.07
CA GLN A 453 2.31 -1.38 20.10
C GLN A 453 3.15 -0.89 21.28
N SER A 454 2.52 -0.72 22.46
CA SER A 454 3.19 -0.34 23.72
C SER A 454 3.31 -1.50 24.70
N GLU A 455 2.52 -2.55 24.51
CA GLU A 455 2.46 -3.74 25.34
C GLU A 455 2.50 -5.00 24.49
N LEU A 456 3.04 -6.09 25.05
CA LEU A 456 3.05 -7.39 24.38
C LEU A 456 1.64 -7.98 24.30
N HIS A 457 1.31 -8.64 23.21
CA HIS A 457 0.16 -9.54 23.17
C HIS A 457 0.47 -10.75 24.04
N LEU A 458 -0.34 -11.00 25.08
CA LEU A 458 -0.15 -12.11 26.00
C LEU A 458 -1.06 -13.28 25.64
N VAL A 459 -0.46 -14.41 25.26
CA VAL A 459 -1.20 -15.65 25.04
C VAL A 459 -1.44 -16.33 26.39
N ARG A 460 -2.67 -16.17 26.93
CA ARG A 460 -3.12 -16.72 28.21
C ARG A 460 -3.75 -18.10 27.99
N THR A 461 -3.16 -19.15 28.54
CA THR A 461 -3.56 -20.53 28.24
C THR A 461 -4.27 -21.23 29.41
N ASP A 462 -4.44 -20.54 30.53
CA ASP A 462 -5.02 -21.13 31.77
C ASP A 462 -6.50 -20.79 31.98
N VAL A 463 -7.12 -20.08 31.03
CA VAL A 463 -8.57 -19.82 31.08
C VAL A 463 -9.28 -21.06 30.55
N LYS A 464 -9.69 -21.98 31.44
CA LYS A 464 -10.72 -22.96 31.13
C LYS A 464 -11.99 -22.17 30.77
N SER A 465 -12.39 -22.22 29.51
CA SER A 465 -13.67 -21.71 29.02
C SER A 465 -14.84 -22.42 29.66
#